data_1f51c3019bcd8611766056b4fc01908e
#
_entry.id   1f51c3019bcd8611766056b4fc01908e
#
_cell.length_a   1.000
_cell.length_b   1.000
_cell.length_c   1.000
_cell.angle_alpha   90.00
_cell.angle_beta   90.00
_cell.angle_gamma   90.00
#
_symmetry.space_group_name_H-M   'P 1'
#
loop_
_entity.id
_entity.type
_entity.pdbx_description
1 polymer ?
#
loop_
_entity_poly.entity_id
_entity_poly.type
_entity_poly.pdbx_seq_one_letter_code
_entity_poly.pdbx_strand_id
1 'polypeptide(L)'
;MRTVIFGVDGLTFNILHPLIERGELPNFHKLYTEGCEAVLESQYPPLTPPAWTSLSTGLKPAGHGVYDFWSYVEDWGRRDNRKTHILTRRKSGKAIWNILSEYGKKVLVINVPTTYAPEAVNGIMVSGYTAPNTEVDFTYPTSFKDEIFHVAPGYQIDLDVGYRERLNISGNVGKLTDAVLQMTEQRVKLIMYMLQEKPWDFCYLAFIGADRLQHPYWEEVSALHPRTNE
;
A
#
# COMPACT_ATOMS: atom_id res chain seq x y z
N MET A 1 -4.98 -18.64 16.50
CA MET A 1 -4.98 -18.62 15.00
C MET A 1 -4.35 -17.29 14.58
N ARG A 2 -3.39 -17.32 13.67
CA ARG A 2 -2.79 -16.12 13.07
C ARG A 2 -3.44 -15.84 11.72
N THR A 3 -3.70 -14.58 11.41
CA THR A 3 -4.33 -14.16 10.15
C THR A 3 -3.48 -13.11 9.47
N VAL A 4 -3.28 -13.25 8.15
CA VAL A 4 -2.56 -12.28 7.32
C VAL A 4 -3.48 -11.77 6.23
N ILE A 5 -3.56 -10.44 6.07
CA ILE A 5 -4.04 -9.80 4.85
C ILE A 5 -2.81 -9.36 4.07
N PHE A 6 -2.65 -9.93 2.88
CA PHE A 6 -1.57 -9.62 1.96
C PHE A 6 -2.13 -8.82 0.79
N GLY A 7 -1.90 -7.52 0.78
CA GLY A 7 -2.40 -6.62 -0.24
C GLY A 7 -1.32 -6.27 -1.26
N VAL A 8 -1.69 -6.27 -2.53
CA VAL A 8 -0.83 -5.81 -3.63
C VAL A 8 -1.60 -4.77 -4.43
N ASP A 9 -1.16 -3.52 -4.35
CA ASP A 9 -1.81 -2.42 -5.07
C ASP A 9 -1.61 -2.58 -6.58
N GLY A 10 -2.65 -2.32 -7.36
CA GLY A 10 -2.64 -2.45 -8.82
C GLY A 10 -2.70 -3.88 -9.35
N LEU A 11 -2.66 -4.92 -8.52
CA LEU A 11 -2.69 -6.29 -9.00
C LEU A 11 -4.09 -6.70 -9.46
N THR A 12 -4.17 -7.34 -10.62
CA THR A 12 -5.41 -7.83 -11.25
C THR A 12 -5.24 -9.25 -11.76
N PHE A 13 -6.33 -10.01 -11.79
CA PHE A 13 -6.35 -11.36 -12.36
C PHE A 13 -5.95 -11.40 -13.84
N ASN A 14 -6.18 -10.32 -14.59
CA ASN A 14 -5.74 -10.20 -15.99
C ASN A 14 -4.22 -10.28 -16.15
N ILE A 15 -3.47 -9.94 -15.10
CA ILE A 15 -2.00 -10.07 -15.05
C ILE A 15 -1.60 -11.38 -14.38
N LEU A 16 -2.27 -11.73 -13.27
CA LEU A 16 -1.91 -12.91 -12.47
C LEU A 16 -2.12 -14.23 -13.23
N HIS A 17 -3.29 -14.44 -13.85
CA HIS A 17 -3.61 -15.70 -14.49
C HIS A 17 -2.61 -16.08 -15.59
N PRO A 18 -2.26 -15.21 -16.55
CA PRO A 18 -1.25 -15.55 -17.56
C PRO A 18 0.12 -15.88 -16.97
N LEU A 19 0.53 -15.22 -15.87
CA LEU A 19 1.80 -15.49 -15.21
C LEU A 19 1.78 -16.83 -14.43
N ILE A 20 0.64 -17.14 -13.81
CA ILE A 20 0.42 -18.43 -13.13
C ILE A 20 0.44 -19.58 -14.14
N GLU A 21 -0.26 -19.45 -15.26
CA GLU A 21 -0.35 -20.44 -16.33
C GLU A 21 1.01 -20.73 -16.97
N ARG A 22 1.89 -19.72 -17.09
CA ARG A 22 3.27 -19.88 -17.55
C ARG A 22 4.23 -20.45 -16.50
N GLY A 23 3.74 -20.67 -15.25
CA GLY A 23 4.56 -21.19 -14.16
C GLY A 23 5.53 -20.16 -13.55
N GLU A 24 5.38 -18.88 -13.87
CA GLU A 24 6.25 -17.81 -13.37
C GLU A 24 5.95 -17.41 -11.92
N LEU A 25 4.76 -17.74 -11.42
CA LEU A 25 4.30 -17.41 -10.07
C LEU A 25 3.90 -18.67 -9.28
N PRO A 26 4.84 -19.56 -8.92
CA PRO A 26 4.52 -20.85 -8.29
C PRO A 26 3.82 -20.71 -6.93
N ASN A 27 4.14 -19.69 -6.14
CA ASN A 27 3.50 -19.45 -4.84
C ASN A 27 2.06 -18.93 -4.99
N PHE A 28 1.79 -18.07 -5.98
CA PHE A 28 0.42 -17.66 -6.30
C PHE A 28 -0.39 -18.83 -6.87
N HIS A 29 0.23 -19.68 -7.71
CA HIS A 29 -0.41 -20.90 -8.20
C HIS A 29 -0.85 -21.81 -7.03
N LYS A 30 0.01 -21.97 -6.03
CA LYS A 30 -0.33 -22.75 -4.84
C LYS A 30 -1.51 -22.14 -4.07
N LEU A 31 -1.50 -20.83 -3.83
CA LEU A 31 -2.63 -20.14 -3.19
C LEU A 31 -3.93 -20.27 -3.99
N TYR A 32 -3.84 -20.20 -5.31
CA TYR A 32 -4.97 -20.35 -6.22
C TYR A 32 -5.56 -21.76 -6.17
N THR A 33 -4.73 -22.80 -6.14
CA THR A 33 -5.18 -24.19 -6.16
C THR A 33 -5.64 -24.72 -4.79
N GLU A 34 -5.08 -24.20 -3.70
CA GLU A 34 -5.41 -24.63 -2.34
C GLU A 34 -6.43 -23.71 -1.65
N GLY A 35 -6.75 -22.56 -2.23
CA GLY A 35 -7.64 -21.55 -1.68
C GLY A 35 -8.92 -21.35 -2.46
N CYS A 36 -9.51 -20.18 -2.30
CA CYS A 36 -10.68 -19.74 -3.05
C CYS A 36 -10.34 -18.42 -3.77
N GLU A 37 -10.74 -18.31 -5.03
CA GLU A 37 -10.67 -17.08 -5.80
C GLU A 37 -12.03 -16.40 -5.85
N ALA A 38 -12.03 -15.06 -5.75
CA ALA A 38 -13.20 -14.24 -5.96
C ALA A 38 -12.81 -12.85 -6.48
N VAL A 39 -13.65 -12.30 -7.33
CA VAL A 39 -13.54 -10.89 -7.75
C VAL A 39 -14.12 -10.01 -6.65
N LEU A 40 -13.33 -9.07 -6.17
CA LEU A 40 -13.76 -8.03 -5.25
C LEU A 40 -13.95 -6.73 -6.02
N GLU A 41 -15.21 -6.28 -6.14
CA GLU A 41 -15.51 -4.99 -6.75
C GLU A 41 -14.92 -3.84 -5.94
N SER A 42 -14.24 -2.93 -6.62
CA SER A 42 -13.64 -1.75 -5.98
C SER A 42 -14.70 -0.74 -5.55
N GLN A 43 -14.29 0.18 -4.68
CA GLN A 43 -15.11 1.33 -4.30
C GLN A 43 -15.19 2.35 -5.44
N TYR A 44 -16.23 3.18 -5.42
CA TYR A 44 -16.32 4.33 -6.30
C TYR A 44 -16.04 5.63 -5.50
N PRO A 45 -15.08 6.45 -5.93
CA PRO A 45 -14.19 6.28 -7.08
C PRO A 45 -13.15 5.17 -6.87
N PRO A 46 -12.72 4.46 -7.95
CA PRO A 46 -11.77 3.36 -7.88
C PRO A 46 -10.32 3.89 -7.77
N LEU A 47 -10.02 4.52 -6.64
CA LEU A 47 -8.71 5.09 -6.32
C LEU A 47 -8.12 4.40 -5.10
N THR A 48 -6.80 4.39 -4.99
CA THR A 48 -6.07 3.77 -3.87
C THR A 48 -6.60 4.23 -2.50
N PRO A 49 -6.72 5.54 -2.18
CA PRO A 49 -7.11 5.95 -0.84
C PRO A 49 -8.51 5.50 -0.41
N PRO A 50 -9.58 5.70 -1.19
CA PRO A 50 -10.90 5.23 -0.79
C PRO A 50 -11.00 3.70 -0.77
N ALA A 51 -10.34 2.98 -1.70
CA ALA A 51 -10.38 1.52 -1.76
C ALA A 51 -9.73 0.89 -0.52
N TRP A 52 -8.49 1.26 -0.19
CA TRP A 52 -7.78 0.73 0.97
C TRP A 52 -8.44 1.13 2.30
N THR A 53 -8.99 2.35 2.38
CA THR A 53 -9.73 2.78 3.57
C THR A 53 -11.03 1.99 3.74
N SER A 54 -11.76 1.73 2.65
CA SER A 54 -12.97 0.90 2.69
C SER A 54 -12.64 -0.54 3.09
N LEU A 55 -11.58 -1.12 2.53
CA LEU A 55 -11.12 -2.46 2.88
C LEU A 55 -10.73 -2.57 4.37
N SER A 56 -10.09 -1.52 4.90
CA SER A 56 -9.65 -1.50 6.29
C SER A 56 -10.77 -1.28 7.30
N THR A 57 -11.83 -0.57 6.91
CA THR A 57 -12.92 -0.14 7.82
C THR A 57 -14.23 -0.87 7.62
N GLY A 58 -14.43 -1.52 6.47
CA GLY A 58 -15.73 -2.06 6.07
C GLY A 58 -16.78 -0.99 5.72
N LEU A 59 -16.37 0.30 5.63
CA LEU A 59 -17.25 1.42 5.32
C LEU A 59 -17.09 1.87 3.86
N LYS A 60 -18.14 2.45 3.30
CA LYS A 60 -18.07 3.15 2.01
C LYS A 60 -17.39 4.51 2.18
N PRO A 61 -16.91 5.16 1.09
CA PRO A 61 -16.31 6.50 1.14
C PRO A 61 -17.14 7.55 1.91
N ALA A 62 -18.45 7.54 1.77
CA ALA A 62 -19.34 8.41 2.54
C ALA A 62 -19.27 8.17 4.05
N GLY A 63 -18.98 6.95 4.47
CA GLY A 63 -18.85 6.59 5.89
C GLY A 63 -17.51 6.94 6.49
N HIS A 64 -16.40 6.73 5.78
CA HIS A 64 -15.07 7.03 6.31
C HIS A 64 -14.51 8.40 5.88
N GLY A 65 -15.14 9.09 4.92
CA GLY A 65 -14.81 10.44 4.49
C GLY A 65 -13.57 10.58 3.62
N VAL A 66 -13.09 9.48 3.01
CA VAL A 66 -11.95 9.46 2.09
C VAL A 66 -12.45 9.21 0.68
N TYR A 67 -12.24 10.17 -0.23
CA TYR A 67 -12.72 10.11 -1.61
C TYR A 67 -11.59 10.21 -2.63
N ASP A 68 -10.43 10.76 -2.24
CA ASP A 68 -9.33 11.07 -3.13
C ASP A 68 -8.01 11.06 -2.33
N PHE A 69 -6.88 11.22 -3.03
CA PHE A 69 -5.56 11.46 -2.44
C PHE A 69 -5.49 12.76 -1.64
N TRP A 70 -6.39 13.69 -1.92
CA TRP A 70 -6.44 15.03 -1.36
C TRP A 70 -7.74 15.26 -0.60
N SER A 71 -7.62 15.74 0.62
CA SER A 71 -8.76 16.29 1.36
C SER A 71 -8.84 17.80 1.14
N TYR A 72 -9.98 18.28 0.73
CA TYR A 72 -10.23 19.72 0.71
C TYR A 72 -10.40 20.20 2.17
N VAL A 73 -9.59 21.17 2.57
CA VAL A 73 -9.91 22.00 3.73
C VAL A 73 -10.80 23.12 3.21
N GLU A 74 -12.04 23.10 3.60
CA GLU A 74 -12.95 24.23 3.38
C GLU A 74 -12.52 25.40 4.28
N ASP A 75 -11.60 26.21 3.78
CA ASP A 75 -11.38 27.53 4.33
C ASP A 75 -12.34 28.50 3.61
N TRP A 76 -13.55 28.60 4.13
CA TRP A 76 -14.61 29.46 3.61
C TRP A 76 -14.24 30.96 3.57
N GLY A 77 -13.05 31.34 4.03
CA GLY A 77 -12.56 32.71 4.08
C GLY A 77 -11.53 33.10 3.00
N ARG A 78 -10.93 32.13 2.27
CA ARG A 78 -9.89 32.43 1.30
C ARG A 78 -10.33 32.16 -0.13
N ARG A 79 -10.38 33.22 -0.94
CA ARG A 79 -10.53 33.16 -2.41
C ARG A 79 -9.31 32.57 -3.13
N ASP A 80 -8.40 31.96 -2.42
CA ASP A 80 -7.19 31.36 -2.97
C ASP A 80 -7.44 29.85 -3.14
N ASN A 81 -7.64 29.45 -4.40
CA ASN A 81 -7.78 28.03 -4.84
C ASN A 81 -6.49 27.22 -4.64
N ARG A 82 -5.61 27.57 -3.73
CA ARG A 82 -4.49 26.72 -3.35
C ARG A 82 -5.08 25.52 -2.63
N LYS A 83 -5.13 24.40 -3.38
CA LYS A 83 -5.36 23.07 -2.81
C LYS A 83 -4.32 22.86 -1.72
N THR A 84 -4.68 23.04 -0.48
CA THR A 84 -3.83 22.65 0.62
C THR A 84 -3.84 21.12 0.59
N HIS A 85 -2.74 20.53 0.13
CA HIS A 85 -2.57 19.08 0.07
C HIS A 85 -2.53 18.51 1.49
N ILE A 86 -3.69 18.27 2.07
CA ILE A 86 -3.79 17.51 3.30
C ILE A 86 -3.85 16.06 2.87
N LEU A 87 -2.84 15.33 3.27
CA LEU A 87 -2.81 13.89 3.12
C LEU A 87 -4.11 13.30 3.64
N THR A 88 -4.78 12.54 2.80
CA THR A 88 -6.08 11.99 3.09
C THR A 88 -6.01 11.09 4.31
N ARG A 89 -6.83 11.41 5.29
CA ARG A 89 -6.99 10.65 6.52
C ARG A 89 -8.46 10.28 6.68
N ARG A 90 -8.75 9.06 7.13
CA ARG A 90 -10.14 8.74 7.46
C ARG A 90 -10.65 9.69 8.53
N LYS A 91 -11.84 10.19 8.32
CA LYS A 91 -12.50 11.12 9.23
C LYS A 91 -13.34 10.41 10.30
N SER A 92 -13.76 9.17 10.00
CA SER A 92 -14.61 8.36 10.89
C SER A 92 -14.42 6.87 10.64
N GLY A 93 -14.96 6.05 11.52
CA GLY A 93 -14.86 4.61 11.50
C GLY A 93 -13.58 4.06 12.13
N LYS A 94 -13.66 2.90 12.75
CA LYS A 94 -12.52 2.14 13.22
C LYS A 94 -12.03 1.23 12.11
N ALA A 95 -10.72 1.16 11.91
CA ALA A 95 -10.14 0.14 11.06
C ALA A 95 -10.06 -1.19 11.83
N ILE A 96 -9.92 -2.28 11.11
CA ILE A 96 -9.85 -3.62 11.69
C ILE A 96 -8.75 -3.75 12.74
N TRP A 97 -7.60 -3.11 12.56
CA TRP A 97 -6.51 -3.11 13.54
C TRP A 97 -6.86 -2.38 14.84
N ASN A 98 -7.73 -1.35 14.79
CA ASN A 98 -8.20 -0.69 16.00
C ASN A 98 -9.13 -1.63 16.78
N ILE A 99 -10.08 -2.25 16.08
CA ILE A 99 -11.02 -3.20 16.67
C ILE A 99 -10.25 -4.36 17.31
N LEU A 100 -9.33 -4.98 16.58
CA LEU A 100 -8.54 -6.10 17.11
C LEU A 100 -7.67 -5.69 18.29
N SER A 101 -7.10 -4.49 18.28
CA SER A 101 -6.33 -3.95 19.42
C SER A 101 -7.18 -3.81 20.66
N GLU A 102 -8.43 -3.34 20.54
CA GLU A 102 -9.39 -3.25 21.64
C GLU A 102 -9.75 -4.61 22.24
N TYR A 103 -9.75 -5.66 21.41
CA TYR A 103 -9.92 -7.04 21.85
C TYR A 103 -8.60 -7.71 22.32
N GLY A 104 -7.57 -6.92 22.58
CA GLY A 104 -6.28 -7.38 23.09
C GLY A 104 -5.42 -8.15 22.10
N LYS A 105 -5.79 -8.20 20.81
CA LYS A 105 -5.00 -8.89 19.78
C LYS A 105 -3.77 -8.08 19.42
N LYS A 106 -2.65 -8.79 19.22
CA LYS A 106 -1.41 -8.20 18.72
C LYS A 106 -1.51 -8.00 17.21
N VAL A 107 -1.30 -6.76 16.75
CA VAL A 107 -1.44 -6.40 15.33
C VAL A 107 -0.14 -5.87 14.75
N LEU A 108 0.14 -6.28 13.51
CA LEU A 108 1.16 -5.68 12.66
C LEU A 108 0.45 -5.03 11.47
N VAL A 109 0.66 -3.73 11.26
CA VAL A 109 0.14 -3.00 10.10
C VAL A 109 1.34 -2.44 9.35
N ILE A 110 1.59 -2.92 8.14
CA ILE A 110 2.85 -2.67 7.44
C ILE A 110 2.57 -2.09 6.06
N ASN A 111 2.91 -0.81 5.89
CA ASN A 111 2.80 -0.08 4.62
C ASN A 111 1.40 -0.01 4.00
N VAL A 112 0.35 -0.23 4.77
CA VAL A 112 -1.02 -0.07 4.27
C VAL A 112 -1.24 1.39 3.87
N PRO A 113 -1.73 1.67 2.65
CA PRO A 113 -2.00 3.04 2.20
C PRO A 113 -2.94 3.79 3.14
N THR A 114 -2.80 5.11 3.20
CA THR A 114 -3.62 6.02 4.03
C THR A 114 -3.51 5.86 5.56
N THR A 115 -2.41 5.25 6.05
CA THR A 115 -2.16 5.06 7.49
C THR A 115 -1.23 6.11 8.11
N TYR A 116 -0.89 7.17 7.39
CA TYR A 116 -0.14 8.30 7.96
C TYR A 116 -1.13 9.37 8.52
N ALA A 117 -0.92 9.93 9.73
CA ALA A 117 0.08 9.57 10.72
C ALA A 117 -0.28 8.25 11.41
N PRO A 118 0.74 7.47 11.87
CA PRO A 118 0.47 6.15 12.45
C PRO A 118 -0.41 6.26 13.70
N GLU A 119 -1.29 5.29 13.85
CA GLU A 119 -2.20 5.20 15.00
C GLU A 119 -1.61 4.35 16.11
N ALA A 120 -2.00 4.64 17.35
CA ALA A 120 -1.71 3.74 18.45
C ALA A 120 -2.48 2.43 18.30
N VAL A 121 -1.75 1.32 18.30
CA VAL A 121 -2.30 -0.04 18.19
C VAL A 121 -1.69 -0.96 19.25
N ASN A 122 -2.34 -2.07 19.56
CA ASN A 122 -1.72 -3.10 20.39
C ASN A 122 -0.72 -3.91 19.58
N GLY A 123 0.39 -3.30 19.20
CA GLY A 123 1.39 -3.88 18.33
C GLY A 123 2.24 -2.83 17.63
N ILE A 124 2.45 -3.01 16.32
CA ILE A 124 3.32 -2.14 15.53
C ILE A 124 2.57 -1.68 14.27
N MET A 125 2.66 -0.38 13.99
CA MET A 125 2.22 0.19 12.72
C MET A 125 3.38 0.88 12.03
N VAL A 126 3.58 0.54 10.76
CA VAL A 126 4.48 1.22 9.82
C VAL A 126 3.61 1.83 8.74
N SER A 127 3.53 3.15 8.69
CA SER A 127 2.68 3.87 7.73
C SER A 127 3.07 3.54 6.29
N GLY A 128 2.05 3.48 5.44
CA GLY A 128 2.21 3.26 4.01
C GLY A 128 2.17 4.54 3.20
N TYR A 129 1.90 4.37 1.91
CA TYR A 129 1.70 5.44 0.96
C TYR A 129 0.72 6.49 1.50
N THR A 130 1.04 7.73 1.31
CA THR A 130 0.59 8.99 1.89
C THR A 130 1.48 9.51 3.03
N ALA A 131 2.35 8.73 3.64
CA ALA A 131 3.42 9.28 4.45
C ALA A 131 4.41 10.03 3.54
N PRO A 132 4.83 11.25 3.89
CA PRO A 132 5.61 12.09 2.98
C PRO A 132 7.01 11.53 2.69
N ASN A 133 7.67 10.98 3.69
CA ASN A 133 9.00 10.37 3.59
C ASN A 133 9.34 9.61 4.89
N THR A 134 10.57 9.14 5.01
CA THR A 134 11.08 8.44 6.20
C THR A 134 11.66 9.36 7.27
N GLU A 135 11.68 10.67 7.08
CA GLU A 135 12.17 11.65 8.08
C GLU A 135 11.13 11.91 9.16
N VAL A 136 9.84 11.85 8.80
CA VAL A 136 8.73 12.02 9.73
C VAL A 136 8.56 10.83 10.67
N ASP A 137 7.69 10.97 11.67
CA ASP A 137 7.24 9.87 12.51
C ASP A 137 6.22 9.02 11.75
N PHE A 138 6.71 7.97 11.11
CA PHE A 138 5.88 7.07 10.28
C PHE A 138 5.63 5.72 10.93
N THR A 139 6.06 5.54 12.19
CA THR A 139 5.86 4.28 12.94
C THR A 139 5.16 4.50 14.26
N TYR A 140 4.42 3.48 14.69
CA TYR A 140 3.95 3.32 16.06
C TYR A 140 4.40 1.94 16.60
N PRO A 141 5.09 1.87 17.75
CA PRO A 141 5.65 3.01 18.49
C PRO A 141 6.74 3.73 17.65
N THR A 142 6.96 5.01 17.95
CA THR A 142 7.94 5.83 17.20
C THR A 142 9.35 5.26 17.25
N SER A 143 9.73 4.63 18.37
CA SER A 143 11.03 3.97 18.53
C SER A 143 11.27 2.80 17.57
N PHE A 144 10.24 2.26 16.93
CA PHE A 144 10.40 1.18 15.96
C PHE A 144 11.09 1.63 14.66
N LYS A 145 11.11 2.94 14.39
CA LYS A 145 11.80 3.53 13.24
C LYS A 145 13.30 3.15 13.19
N ASP A 146 13.99 3.20 14.31
CA ASP A 146 15.43 2.88 14.37
C ASP A 146 15.65 1.39 14.05
N GLU A 147 14.76 0.54 14.51
CA GLU A 147 14.82 -0.89 14.25
C GLU A 147 14.61 -1.21 12.76
N ILE A 148 13.72 -0.46 12.07
CA ILE A 148 13.54 -0.59 10.61
C ILE A 148 14.86 -0.36 9.88
N PHE A 149 15.56 0.73 10.16
CA PHE A 149 16.82 1.05 9.48
C PHE A 149 17.97 0.13 9.87
N HIS A 150 17.92 -0.52 11.03
CA HIS A 150 18.86 -1.56 11.38
C HIS A 150 18.64 -2.83 10.53
N VAL A 151 17.38 -3.24 10.34
CA VAL A 151 17.00 -4.47 9.61
C VAL A 151 17.05 -4.27 8.10
N ALA A 152 16.61 -3.11 7.64
CA ALA A 152 16.47 -2.73 6.23
C ALA A 152 17.04 -1.31 6.01
N PRO A 153 18.38 -1.15 5.92
CA PRO A 153 19.02 0.16 5.84
C PRO A 153 18.58 1.02 4.64
N GLY A 154 18.14 0.37 3.56
CA GLY A 154 17.61 1.05 2.37
C GLY A 154 16.09 1.17 2.34
N TYR A 155 15.42 1.04 3.48
CA TYR A 155 13.97 1.07 3.54
C TYR A 155 13.39 2.41 3.08
N GLN A 156 12.37 2.31 2.22
CA GLN A 156 11.57 3.43 1.73
C GLN A 156 10.08 3.09 1.86
N ILE A 157 9.29 4.10 2.25
CA ILE A 157 7.83 3.95 2.33
C ILE A 157 7.25 3.84 0.93
N ASP A 158 7.73 4.67 0.01
CA ASP A 158 7.39 4.71 -1.40
C ASP A 158 8.55 5.34 -2.17
N LEU A 159 8.55 5.21 -3.49
CA LEU A 159 9.47 5.97 -4.33
C LEU A 159 9.13 7.45 -4.27
N ASP A 160 10.12 8.28 -4.05
CA ASP A 160 9.98 9.74 -4.10
C ASP A 160 9.44 10.16 -5.49
N VAL A 161 8.38 10.98 -5.51
CA VAL A 161 7.78 11.50 -6.76
C VAL A 161 8.83 12.29 -7.57
N GLY A 162 9.71 13.06 -6.91
CA GLY A 162 10.83 13.72 -7.55
C GLY A 162 11.88 12.77 -8.14
N TYR A 163 11.93 11.54 -7.66
CA TYR A 163 12.74 10.48 -8.25
C TYR A 163 12.17 10.02 -9.59
N ARG A 164 10.84 9.94 -9.73
CA ARG A 164 10.16 9.59 -10.99
C ARG A 164 10.45 10.63 -12.09
N GLU A 165 10.42 11.92 -11.75
CA GLU A 165 10.77 13.02 -12.66
C GLU A 165 12.25 13.00 -13.05
N ARG A 166 13.15 12.74 -12.09
CA ARG A 166 14.60 12.67 -12.32
C ARG A 166 15.03 11.45 -13.13
N LEU A 167 14.30 10.34 -13.07
CA LEU A 167 14.59 9.15 -13.88
C LEU A 167 14.20 9.32 -15.35
N ASN A 168 13.49 10.42 -15.70
CA ASN A 168 12.96 10.65 -17.04
C ASN A 168 12.32 9.38 -17.61
N ILE A 169 11.17 9.03 -17.05
CA ILE A 169 10.50 7.72 -17.18
C ILE A 169 10.27 7.34 -18.66
N SER A 170 10.16 8.33 -19.54
CA SER A 170 9.95 8.13 -20.98
C SER A 170 11.11 7.46 -21.75
N GLY A 171 12.18 7.03 -21.09
CA GLY A 171 13.32 6.42 -21.76
C GLY A 171 14.17 5.44 -20.93
N ASN A 172 13.83 5.18 -19.68
CA ASN A 172 14.70 4.40 -18.79
C ASN A 172 13.95 3.38 -17.92
N VAL A 173 13.26 2.44 -18.59
CA VAL A 173 12.51 1.32 -17.99
C VAL A 173 13.32 0.61 -16.90
N GLY A 174 14.60 0.31 -17.18
CA GLY A 174 15.45 -0.43 -16.26
C GLY A 174 15.61 0.26 -14.90
N LYS A 175 15.87 1.55 -14.86
CA LYS A 175 16.10 2.27 -13.59
C LYS A 175 14.88 2.31 -12.67
N LEU A 176 13.68 2.47 -13.22
CA LEU A 176 12.47 2.45 -12.41
C LEU A 176 12.22 1.04 -11.87
N THR A 177 12.40 0.04 -12.70
CA THR A 177 12.26 -1.37 -12.31
C THR A 177 13.23 -1.70 -11.19
N ASP A 178 14.51 -1.34 -11.33
CA ASP A 178 15.52 -1.56 -10.30
C ASP A 178 15.17 -0.87 -8.98
N ALA A 179 14.68 0.36 -9.03
CA ALA A 179 14.27 1.10 -7.84
C ALA A 179 13.07 0.45 -7.14
N VAL A 180 12.06 0.00 -7.91
CA VAL A 180 10.89 -0.72 -7.37
C VAL A 180 11.30 -2.06 -6.76
N LEU A 181 12.20 -2.79 -7.41
CA LEU A 181 12.72 -4.06 -6.90
C LEU A 181 13.48 -3.83 -5.59
N GLN A 182 14.38 -2.86 -5.54
CA GLN A 182 15.14 -2.53 -4.34
C GLN A 182 14.21 -2.14 -3.17
N MET A 183 13.24 -1.26 -3.41
CA MET A 183 12.22 -0.89 -2.42
C MET A 183 11.46 -2.13 -1.92
N THR A 184 11.06 -3.01 -2.84
CA THR A 184 10.33 -4.23 -2.51
C THR A 184 11.17 -5.20 -1.68
N GLU A 185 12.44 -5.39 -2.03
CA GLU A 185 13.36 -6.24 -1.27
C GLU A 185 13.55 -5.75 0.17
N GLN A 186 13.75 -4.45 0.38
CA GLN A 186 13.88 -3.89 1.73
C GLN A 186 12.58 -4.07 2.54
N ARG A 187 11.43 -3.93 1.89
CA ARG A 187 10.13 -4.19 2.51
C ARG A 187 9.96 -5.67 2.89
N VAL A 188 10.36 -6.58 2.01
CA VAL A 188 10.33 -8.03 2.31
C VAL A 188 11.22 -8.36 3.50
N LYS A 189 12.45 -7.80 3.58
CA LYS A 189 13.35 -7.99 4.74
C LYS A 189 12.67 -7.55 6.04
N LEU A 190 12.08 -6.37 6.05
CA LEU A 190 11.37 -5.85 7.21
C LEU A 190 10.17 -6.74 7.59
N ILE A 191 9.34 -7.12 6.63
CA ILE A 191 8.17 -7.96 6.87
C ILE A 191 8.57 -9.31 7.45
N MET A 192 9.55 -9.97 6.84
CA MET A 192 10.04 -11.27 7.33
C MET A 192 10.57 -11.19 8.75
N TYR A 193 11.36 -10.15 9.05
CA TYR A 193 11.82 -9.88 10.40
C TYR A 193 10.64 -9.69 11.36
N MET A 194 9.66 -8.85 11.03
CA MET A 194 8.52 -8.60 11.91
C MET A 194 7.68 -9.84 12.16
N LEU A 195 7.46 -10.66 11.12
CA LEU A 195 6.68 -11.90 11.25
C LEU A 195 7.38 -12.96 12.12
N GLN A 196 8.72 -12.95 12.15
CA GLN A 196 9.53 -13.91 12.91
C GLN A 196 9.79 -13.45 14.35
N GLU A 197 10.14 -12.17 14.53
CA GLU A 197 10.67 -11.66 15.80
C GLU A 197 9.63 -10.91 16.65
N LYS A 198 8.50 -10.51 16.07
CA LYS A 198 7.48 -9.77 16.83
C LYS A 198 6.28 -10.64 17.16
N PRO A 199 5.64 -10.43 18.33
CA PRO A 199 4.39 -11.11 18.64
C PRO A 199 3.25 -10.53 17.81
N TRP A 200 2.45 -11.40 17.15
CA TRP A 200 1.28 -10.98 16.38
C TRP A 200 0.21 -12.08 16.31
N ASP A 201 -1.03 -11.64 16.26
CA ASP A 201 -2.23 -12.44 15.97
C ASP A 201 -2.76 -12.12 14.58
N PHE A 202 -2.61 -10.85 14.16
CA PHE A 202 -3.08 -10.32 12.90
C PHE A 202 -2.01 -9.46 12.24
N CYS A 203 -1.79 -9.69 10.95
CA CYS A 203 -0.88 -8.90 10.13
C CYS A 203 -1.60 -8.39 8.89
N TYR A 204 -1.56 -7.08 8.68
CA TYR A 204 -2.03 -6.45 7.45
C TYR A 204 -0.85 -5.75 6.78
N LEU A 205 -0.45 -6.25 5.63
CA LEU A 205 0.69 -5.71 4.89
C LEU A 205 0.31 -5.34 3.46
N ALA A 206 1.00 -4.35 2.89
CA ALA A 206 0.76 -3.89 1.54
C ALA A 206 2.05 -3.70 0.73
N PHE A 207 1.98 -4.12 -0.53
CA PHE A 207 2.99 -3.87 -1.56
C PHE A 207 2.42 -2.92 -2.61
N ILE A 208 3.21 -1.94 -3.02
CA ILE A 208 2.82 -0.92 -4.00
C ILE A 208 3.62 -1.03 -5.31
N GLY A 209 4.59 -1.94 -5.38
CA GLY A 209 5.51 -2.05 -6.51
C GLY A 209 4.82 -2.31 -7.85
N ALA A 210 3.79 -3.18 -7.87
CA ALA A 210 3.04 -3.48 -9.08
C ALA A 210 2.33 -2.23 -9.63
N ASP A 211 1.67 -1.45 -8.77
CA ASP A 211 1.05 -0.17 -9.16
C ASP A 211 2.09 0.80 -9.74
N ARG A 212 3.26 0.90 -9.12
CA ARG A 212 4.32 1.82 -9.57
C ARG A 212 4.86 1.47 -10.95
N LEU A 213 4.89 0.20 -11.32
CA LEU A 213 5.33 -0.25 -12.63
C LEU A 213 4.19 -0.16 -13.67
N GLN A 214 2.98 -0.48 -13.29
CA GLN A 214 1.85 -0.44 -14.22
C GLN A 214 1.54 0.97 -14.72
N HIS A 215 1.65 1.99 -13.88
CA HIS A 215 1.37 3.36 -14.28
C HIS A 215 2.13 3.82 -15.55
N PRO A 216 3.47 3.65 -15.66
CA PRO A 216 4.19 3.99 -16.88
C PRO A 216 4.18 2.91 -17.96
N TYR A 217 3.95 1.64 -17.62
CA TYR A 217 4.13 0.50 -18.53
C TYR A 217 2.84 -0.27 -18.80
N TRP A 218 1.70 0.36 -18.60
CA TRP A 218 0.41 -0.29 -18.84
C TRP A 218 0.25 -0.75 -20.28
N GLU A 219 0.82 -0.01 -21.22
CA GLU A 219 0.79 -0.34 -22.65
C GLU A 219 1.47 -1.69 -22.94
N GLU A 220 2.55 -1.99 -22.23
CA GLU A 220 3.36 -3.19 -22.42
C GLU A 220 2.82 -4.41 -21.67
N VAL A 221 2.10 -4.20 -20.56
CA VAL A 221 1.62 -5.31 -19.71
C VAL A 221 0.16 -5.68 -19.97
N SER A 222 -0.61 -4.81 -20.62
CA SER A 222 -2.03 -5.04 -20.86
C SER A 222 -2.30 -5.46 -22.29
N ALA A 223 -2.65 -6.72 -22.50
CA ALA A 223 -3.15 -7.19 -23.78
C ALA A 223 -4.46 -6.49 -24.25
N LEU A 224 -5.10 -5.74 -23.37
CA LEU A 224 -6.31 -4.96 -23.66
C LEU A 224 -5.99 -3.51 -24.07
N HIS A 225 -4.72 -3.09 -23.98
CA HIS A 225 -4.35 -1.73 -24.37
C HIS A 225 -4.44 -1.56 -25.90
N PRO A 226 -5.02 -0.47 -26.42
CA PRO A 226 -5.20 -0.29 -27.87
C PRO A 226 -3.92 -0.39 -28.71
N ARG A 227 -2.77 0.00 -28.16
CA ARG A 227 -1.47 -0.04 -28.85
C ARG A 227 -0.79 -1.41 -28.88
N THR A 228 -1.25 -2.38 -28.08
CA THR A 228 -0.70 -3.73 -28.13
C THR A 228 -1.20 -4.55 -29.33
N ASN A 229 -2.12 -4.01 -30.12
CA ASN A 229 -2.68 -4.62 -31.34
C ASN A 229 -2.11 -4.01 -32.64
N GLU A 230 -1.12 -3.11 -32.55
CA GLU A 230 -0.34 -2.58 -33.67
C GLU A 230 1.01 -3.28 -33.76
#